data_2a5c01f01864850004aece070ec34be2
#
_entry.id   2a5c01f01864850004aece070ec34be2
#
_cell.length_a   1.000
_cell.length_b   1.000
_cell.length_c   1.000
_cell.angle_alpha   90.00
_cell.angle_beta   90.00
_cell.angle_gamma   90.00
#
_symmetry.space_group_name_H-M   'P 1'
#
loop_
_entity.id
_entity.type
_entity.pdbx_description
1 polymer ?
#
loop_
_entity_poly.entity_id
_entity_poly.type
_entity_poly.pdbx_seq_one_letter_code
_entity_poly.pdbx_strand_id
1 'polypeptide(L)'
;MHKFLTFSFDDGTVEDRRLIALFDRYGLRGTFNLNSGKFGVRREIVHEGIPVHHYVIEQEEAKTLYQNHEVAAHTVHHPNLVKISREEVIHEVADDCRALEELTGQQILGM
;
A
#
# COMPACT_ATOMS: atom_id res chain seq x y z
N MET A 1 -13.05 -13.62 -27.00
CA MET A 1 -11.94 -12.97 -26.29
C MET A 1 -12.48 -12.38 -24.99
N HIS A 2 -11.85 -12.72 -23.88
CA HIS A 2 -12.18 -12.13 -22.58
C HIS A 2 -11.26 -10.94 -22.30
N LYS A 3 -11.82 -9.86 -21.74
CA LYS A 3 -11.08 -8.69 -21.28
C LYS A 3 -11.19 -8.60 -19.77
N PHE A 4 -10.08 -8.29 -19.10
CA PHE A 4 -10.02 -8.11 -17.65
C PHE A 4 -9.59 -6.69 -17.34
N LEU A 5 -10.18 -6.10 -16.30
CA LEU A 5 -9.79 -4.83 -15.74
C LEU A 5 -9.38 -5.06 -14.29
N THR A 6 -8.20 -4.60 -13.93
CA THR A 6 -7.67 -4.66 -12.57
C THR A 6 -7.35 -3.26 -12.06
N PHE A 7 -7.37 -3.11 -10.75
CA PHE A 7 -7.04 -1.85 -10.07
C PHE A 7 -5.93 -2.12 -9.06
N SER A 8 -4.90 -1.30 -9.09
CA SER A 8 -3.78 -1.37 -8.14
C SER A 8 -3.38 0.04 -7.72
N PHE A 9 -3.21 0.25 -6.41
CA PHE A 9 -2.91 1.55 -5.81
C PHE A 9 -1.77 1.39 -4.80
N ASP A 10 -0.92 2.40 -4.71
CA ASP A 10 0.31 2.36 -3.93
C ASP A 10 0.23 3.27 -2.70
N ASP A 11 1.16 3.04 -1.77
CA ASP A 11 1.51 3.88 -0.62
C ASP A 11 0.52 3.90 0.55
N GLY A 12 -0.71 3.48 0.41
CA GLY A 12 -1.68 3.47 1.52
C GLY A 12 -2.02 4.86 2.04
N THR A 13 -2.31 5.80 1.14
CA THR A 13 -2.63 7.17 1.53
C THR A 13 -4.03 7.31 2.13
N VAL A 14 -4.28 8.39 2.84
CA VAL A 14 -5.58 8.65 3.49
C VAL A 14 -6.75 8.72 2.49
N GLU A 15 -6.48 8.96 1.21
CA GLU A 15 -7.44 8.94 0.12
C GLU A 15 -8.04 7.55 -0.12
N ASP A 16 -7.34 6.49 0.29
CA ASP A 16 -7.83 5.11 0.20
C ASP A 16 -9.16 4.92 0.94
N ARG A 17 -9.42 5.68 1.99
CA ARG A 17 -10.70 5.66 2.71
C ARG A 17 -11.87 5.91 1.78
N ARG A 18 -11.76 6.96 0.96
CA ARG A 18 -12.81 7.33 -0.01
C ARG A 18 -12.87 6.35 -1.17
N LEU A 19 -11.72 5.94 -1.67
CA LEU A 19 -11.62 5.00 -2.79
C LEU A 19 -12.24 3.65 -2.42
N ILE A 20 -11.90 3.10 -1.26
CA ILE A 20 -12.45 1.84 -0.76
C ILE A 20 -13.95 1.93 -0.53
N ALA A 21 -14.44 3.04 0.05
CA ALA A 21 -15.88 3.24 0.22
C ALA A 21 -16.63 3.22 -1.13
N LEU A 22 -16.05 3.79 -2.18
CA LEU A 22 -16.61 3.71 -3.53
C LEU A 22 -16.55 2.30 -4.11
N PHE A 23 -15.42 1.62 -3.96
CA PHE A 23 -15.24 0.25 -4.44
C PHE A 23 -16.23 -0.71 -3.78
N ASP A 24 -16.36 -0.64 -2.46
CA ASP A 24 -17.30 -1.46 -1.70
C ASP A 24 -18.74 -1.20 -2.12
N ARG A 25 -19.11 0.07 -2.34
CA ARG A 25 -20.45 0.46 -2.81
C ARG A 25 -20.79 -0.14 -4.17
N TYR A 26 -19.83 -0.24 -5.07
CA TYR A 26 -20.04 -0.75 -6.43
C TYR A 26 -19.62 -2.20 -6.62
N GLY A 27 -19.24 -2.91 -5.56
CA GLY A 27 -18.83 -4.30 -5.62
C GLY A 27 -17.51 -4.51 -6.37
N LEU A 28 -16.65 -3.50 -6.42
CA LEU A 28 -15.34 -3.56 -7.05
C LEU A 28 -14.29 -4.02 -6.04
N ARG A 29 -13.22 -4.63 -6.55
CA ARG A 29 -12.06 -5.01 -5.77
C ARG A 29 -10.80 -4.42 -6.37
N GLY A 30 -9.85 -4.07 -5.51
CA GLY A 30 -8.54 -3.58 -5.89
C GLY A 30 -7.44 -4.21 -5.08
N THR A 31 -6.22 -4.05 -5.55
CA THR A 31 -4.98 -4.36 -4.84
C THR A 31 -4.41 -3.08 -4.26
N PHE A 32 -4.05 -3.11 -2.99
CA PHE A 32 -3.45 -1.98 -2.28
C PHE A 32 -2.05 -2.39 -1.83
N ASN A 33 -1.05 -1.74 -2.41
CA ASN A 33 0.37 -2.02 -2.16
C ASN A 33 0.84 -1.11 -1.01
N LEU A 34 1.09 -1.70 0.16
CA LEU A 34 1.35 -0.97 1.39
C LEU A 34 2.81 -1.06 1.82
N ASN A 35 3.29 -0.01 2.47
CA ASN A 35 4.62 0.05 3.08
C ASN A 35 4.48 -0.08 4.59
N SER A 36 4.87 -1.22 5.16
CA SER A 36 4.69 -1.47 6.60
C SER A 36 5.46 -0.51 7.52
N GLY A 37 6.55 0.05 7.05
CA GLY A 37 7.35 1.02 7.81
C GLY A 37 6.90 2.48 7.67
N LYS A 38 5.81 2.76 6.93
CA LYS A 38 5.40 4.14 6.63
C LYS A 38 4.04 4.53 7.18
N PHE A 39 3.34 3.66 7.88
CA PHE A 39 2.06 3.99 8.50
C PHE A 39 2.16 5.25 9.39
N GLY A 40 1.19 6.14 9.27
CA GLY A 40 1.13 7.39 10.01
C GLY A 40 2.09 8.49 9.54
N VAL A 41 2.90 8.23 8.53
CA VAL A 41 3.80 9.25 7.97
C VAL A 41 3.00 10.37 7.32
N ARG A 42 3.35 11.61 7.66
CA ARG A 42 2.72 12.83 7.13
C ARG A 42 3.79 13.72 6.54
N ARG A 43 3.70 13.99 5.26
CA ARG A 43 4.62 14.89 4.56
C ARG A 43 3.90 15.67 3.48
N GLU A 44 4.45 16.82 3.13
CA GLU A 44 4.07 17.53 1.92
C GLU A 44 5.09 17.25 0.82
N ILE A 45 4.61 17.02 -0.37
CA ILE A 45 5.41 16.93 -1.58
C ILE A 45 4.99 18.05 -2.53
N VAL A 46 5.91 18.52 -3.36
CA VAL A 46 5.60 19.52 -4.37
C VAL A 46 5.53 18.81 -5.72
N HIS A 47 4.37 18.88 -6.36
CA HIS A 47 4.17 18.35 -7.70
C HIS A 47 3.80 19.52 -8.62
N GLU A 48 4.63 19.75 -9.64
CA GLU A 48 4.47 20.86 -10.60
C GLU A 48 4.27 22.24 -9.91
N GLY A 49 5.00 22.48 -8.82
CA GLY A 49 4.90 23.72 -8.05
C GLY A 49 3.72 23.80 -7.07
N ILE A 50 2.89 22.77 -7.01
CA ILE A 50 1.71 22.71 -6.12
C ILE A 50 2.05 21.83 -4.92
N PRO A 51 1.90 22.33 -3.67
CA PRO A 51 2.03 21.49 -2.49
C PRO A 51 0.88 20.49 -2.41
N VAL A 52 1.23 19.21 -2.23
CA VAL A 52 0.29 18.09 -2.09
C VAL A 52 0.59 17.37 -0.79
N HIS A 53 -0.44 17.13 0.00
CA HIS A 53 -0.33 16.30 1.19
C HIS A 53 -0.19 14.83 0.80
N HIS A 54 0.88 14.20 1.27
CA HIS A 54 1.09 12.77 1.16
C HIS A 54 1.03 12.18 2.58
N TYR A 55 -0.18 11.89 3.03
CA TYR A 55 -0.44 11.36 4.36
C TYR A 55 -0.80 9.89 4.25
N VAL A 56 -0.06 9.04 4.95
CA VAL A 56 -0.29 7.60 5.01
C VAL A 56 -1.25 7.31 6.17
N ILE A 57 -2.16 6.36 5.97
CA ILE A 57 -3.09 5.93 7.02
C ILE A 57 -2.35 5.42 8.25
N GLU A 58 -3.05 5.41 9.37
CA GLU A 58 -2.51 4.86 10.62
C GLU A 58 -2.50 3.33 10.59
N GLN A 59 -1.51 2.74 11.23
CA GLN A 59 -1.35 1.27 11.28
C GLN A 59 -2.60 0.58 11.84
N GLU A 60 -3.22 1.16 12.85
CA GLU A 60 -4.41 0.59 13.48
C GLU A 60 -5.61 0.56 12.52
N GLU A 61 -5.73 1.57 11.67
CA GLU A 61 -6.77 1.63 10.64
C GLU A 61 -6.53 0.61 9.53
N ALA A 62 -5.27 0.38 9.16
CA ALA A 62 -4.91 -0.57 8.10
C ALA A 62 -5.35 -2.00 8.40
N LYS A 63 -5.50 -2.38 9.67
CA LYS A 63 -5.96 -3.72 10.07
C LYS A 63 -7.31 -4.09 9.46
N THR A 64 -8.19 -3.13 9.28
CA THR A 64 -9.58 -3.37 8.86
C THR A 64 -9.96 -2.68 7.56
N LEU A 65 -9.29 -1.59 7.20
CA LEU A 65 -9.66 -0.80 6.03
C LEU A 65 -9.65 -1.63 4.73
N TYR A 66 -8.65 -2.49 4.57
CA TYR A 66 -8.45 -3.28 3.34
C TYR A 66 -9.04 -4.69 3.39
N GLN A 67 -9.87 -5.01 4.37
CA GLN A 67 -10.36 -6.39 4.59
C GLN A 67 -11.12 -6.99 3.40
N ASN A 68 -11.72 -6.17 2.54
CA ASN A 68 -12.46 -6.61 1.36
C ASN A 68 -11.64 -6.50 0.05
N HIS A 69 -10.37 -6.19 0.16
CA HIS A 69 -9.45 -5.96 -0.96
C HIS A 69 -8.17 -6.76 -0.77
N GLU A 70 -7.39 -6.90 -1.82
CA GLU A 70 -6.06 -7.50 -1.71
C GLU A 70 -5.08 -6.49 -1.13
N VAL A 71 -4.29 -6.93 -0.14
CA VAL A 71 -3.10 -6.23 0.30
C VAL A 71 -1.88 -6.88 -0.32
N ALA A 72 -1.01 -6.06 -0.88
CA ALA A 72 0.27 -6.47 -1.44
C ALA A 72 1.42 -5.66 -0.82
N ALA A 73 2.63 -6.19 -0.92
CA ALA A 73 3.82 -5.52 -0.42
C ALA A 73 4.25 -4.35 -1.31
N HIS A 74 4.91 -3.36 -0.72
CA HIS A 74 5.48 -2.23 -1.46
C HIS A 74 6.82 -1.79 -0.86
N THR A 75 7.53 -2.72 -0.23
CA THR A 75 8.72 -2.53 0.60
C THR A 75 8.44 -1.84 1.94
N VAL A 76 9.30 -2.07 2.92
CA VAL A 76 9.12 -1.48 4.26
C VAL A 76 9.22 0.05 4.21
N HIS A 77 10.27 0.59 3.58
CA HIS A 77 10.59 2.03 3.63
C HIS A 77 10.50 2.75 2.28
N HIS A 78 10.08 2.07 1.23
CA HIS A 78 10.01 2.62 -0.13
C HIS A 78 11.37 3.18 -0.63
N PRO A 79 12.47 2.43 -0.53
CA PRO A 79 13.76 2.89 -1.03
C PRO A 79 13.82 2.79 -2.56
N ASN A 80 14.77 3.49 -3.14
CA ASN A 80 15.13 3.25 -4.54
C ASN A 80 15.91 1.94 -4.62
N LEU A 81 15.26 0.86 -5.06
CA LEU A 81 15.81 -0.51 -5.05
C LEU A 81 17.08 -0.68 -5.86
N VAL A 82 17.33 0.15 -6.89
CA VAL A 82 18.57 0.08 -7.67
C VAL A 82 19.77 0.74 -6.97
N LYS A 83 19.53 1.44 -5.85
CA LYS A 83 20.57 2.13 -5.08
C LYS A 83 20.95 1.44 -3.79
N ILE A 84 20.32 0.34 -3.46
CA ILE A 84 20.60 -0.46 -2.27
C ILE A 84 21.16 -1.84 -2.66
N SER A 85 21.75 -2.54 -1.71
CA SER A 85 22.32 -3.86 -1.93
C SER A 85 21.22 -4.91 -2.16
N ARG A 86 21.60 -6.02 -2.79
CA ARG A 86 20.69 -7.17 -2.96
C ARG A 86 20.11 -7.66 -1.62
N GLU A 87 20.94 -7.69 -0.58
CA GLU A 87 20.54 -8.12 0.75
C GLU A 87 19.49 -7.19 1.34
N GLU A 88 19.69 -5.88 1.22
CA GLU A 88 18.70 -4.88 1.64
C GLU A 88 17.38 -5.01 0.86
N VAL A 89 17.44 -5.27 -0.46
CA VAL A 89 16.23 -5.52 -1.25
C VAL A 89 15.44 -6.72 -0.71
N ILE A 90 16.14 -7.83 -0.39
CA ILE A 90 15.50 -9.02 0.17
C ILE A 90 14.80 -8.69 1.50
N HIS A 91 15.47 -7.95 2.39
CA HIS A 91 14.86 -7.52 3.66
C HIS A 91 13.68 -6.59 3.46
N GLU A 92 13.82 -5.57 2.61
CA GLU A 92 12.73 -4.62 2.31
C GLU A 92 11.46 -5.32 1.82
N VAL A 93 11.58 -6.37 1.02
CA VAL A 93 10.43 -7.11 0.50
C VAL A 93 9.92 -8.14 1.50
N ALA A 94 10.82 -8.98 2.05
CA ALA A 94 10.40 -10.08 2.92
C ALA A 94 9.86 -9.62 4.26
N ASP A 95 10.46 -8.58 4.84
CA ASP A 95 10.01 -8.03 6.12
C ASP A 95 8.67 -7.28 5.96
N ASP A 96 8.47 -6.60 4.82
CA ASP A 96 7.20 -5.95 4.50
C ASP A 96 6.06 -6.98 4.37
N CYS A 97 6.29 -8.06 3.62
CA CYS A 97 5.31 -9.16 3.50
C CYS A 97 4.91 -9.69 4.87
N ARG A 98 5.88 -10.03 5.71
CA ARG A 98 5.61 -10.58 7.07
C ARG A 98 4.84 -9.59 7.95
N ALA A 99 5.26 -8.33 7.96
CA ALA A 99 4.61 -7.30 8.76
C ALA A 99 3.15 -7.07 8.32
N LEU A 100 2.90 -7.05 7.02
CA LEU A 100 1.55 -6.89 6.48
C LEU A 100 0.67 -8.13 6.73
N GLU A 101 1.21 -9.34 6.65
CA GLU A 101 0.50 -10.58 7.01
C GLU A 101 0.08 -10.57 8.49
N GLU A 102 1.00 -10.20 9.38
CA GLU A 102 0.71 -10.09 10.81
C GLU A 102 -0.35 -9.02 11.10
N LEU A 103 -0.26 -7.88 10.42
CA LEU A 103 -1.16 -6.75 10.64
C LEU A 103 -2.58 -7.03 10.13
N THR A 104 -2.71 -7.55 8.93
CA THR A 104 -4.00 -7.66 8.21
C THR A 104 -4.63 -9.03 8.32
N GLY A 105 -3.86 -10.07 8.64
CA GLY A 105 -4.30 -11.45 8.60
C GLY A 105 -4.46 -12.02 7.18
N GLN A 106 -4.14 -11.25 6.16
CA GLN A 106 -4.16 -11.71 4.77
C GLN A 106 -2.83 -12.37 4.41
N GLN A 107 -2.87 -13.36 3.53
CA GLN A 107 -1.67 -13.85 2.86
C GLN A 107 -1.21 -12.83 1.82
N ILE A 108 0.04 -12.41 1.88
CA ILE A 108 0.61 -11.47 0.91
C ILE A 108 1.22 -12.25 -0.26
N LEU A 109 0.62 -12.13 -1.43
CA LEU A 109 0.96 -12.93 -2.61
C LEU A 109 1.75 -12.16 -3.67
N GLY A 110 1.83 -10.85 -3.54
CA GLY A 110 2.44 -10.00 -4.55
C GLY A 110 3.03 -8.71 -4.00
N MET A 111 3.62 -7.97 -4.91
CA MET A 111 4.31 -6.72 -4.68
C MET A 111 4.07 -5.77 -5.86
#